data_b0ce8a7548ed84a05c66ff79a228f5a7
#
_entry.id   b0ce8a7548ed84a05c66ff79a228f5a7
#
_cell.length_a   1.000
_cell.length_b   1.000
_cell.length_c   1.000
_cell.angle_alpha   90.00
_cell.angle_beta   90.00
_cell.angle_gamma   90.00
#
_symmetry.space_group_name_H-M   'P 1'
#
loop_
_entity.id
_entity.type
_entity.pdbx_description
1 polymer ?
#
loop_
_entity_poly.entity_id
_entity_poly.type
_entity_poly.pdbx_seq_one_letter_code
_entity_poly.pdbx_strand_id
1 'polypeptide(L)'
;MTPTIDLIRLENSFDGGALGALRICKQMFCATLEPADRDNQPDVSCIPAGQYRCRRIQSPRFWDTFEVQHVPGRSHILFHPGNRQVDTAGCILVGRTWGQLSGDRAILNSGNTFERFMIRMKGIDEFVLTITESY
;
A
#
# COMPACT_ATOMS: atom_id res chain seq x y z
N MET A 1 20.70 5.45 6.32
CA MET A 1 19.61 6.44 6.53
C MET A 1 18.27 5.79 6.25
N THR A 2 17.31 5.98 7.14
CA THR A 2 15.97 5.44 6.98
C THR A 2 15.10 6.45 6.22
N PRO A 3 14.56 6.11 5.06
CA PRO A 3 13.70 7.03 4.33
C PRO A 3 12.38 7.27 5.05
N THR A 4 11.80 8.45 4.82
CA THR A 4 10.47 8.79 5.27
C THR A 4 9.49 8.47 4.16
N ILE A 5 8.50 7.65 4.44
CA ILE A 5 7.48 7.26 3.46
C ILE A 5 6.11 7.66 3.99
N ASP A 6 5.36 8.38 3.17
CA ASP A 6 4.00 8.80 3.49
C ASP A 6 3.02 8.16 2.52
N LEU A 7 1.93 7.64 3.05
CA LEU A 7 0.78 7.25 2.25
C LEU A 7 -0.36 8.20 2.59
N ILE A 8 -0.78 9.00 1.61
CA ILE A 8 -1.87 9.93 1.79
C ILE A 8 -3.09 9.34 1.11
N ARG A 9 -4.09 8.94 1.89
CA ARG A 9 -5.35 8.44 1.34
C ARG A 9 -6.17 9.61 0.85
N LEU A 10 -6.53 9.58 -0.41
CA LEU A 10 -7.22 10.68 -1.09
C LEU A 10 -8.72 10.46 -1.19
N GLU A 11 -9.14 9.22 -1.31
CA GLU A 11 -10.55 8.85 -1.43
C GLU A 11 -10.76 7.48 -0.78
N ASN A 12 -11.91 7.30 -0.16
CA ASN A 12 -12.34 6.01 0.33
C ASN A 12 -13.74 5.73 -0.23
N SER A 13 -13.86 4.65 -1.01
CA SER A 13 -15.13 4.22 -1.59
C SER A 13 -15.41 2.79 -1.17
N PHE A 14 -16.60 2.53 -0.66
CA PHE A 14 -16.99 1.19 -0.24
C PHE A 14 -16.84 0.18 -1.39
N ASP A 15 -17.24 0.55 -2.60
CA ASP A 15 -17.22 -0.36 -3.75
C ASP A 15 -15.88 -0.42 -4.47
N GLY A 16 -15.05 0.59 -4.34
CA GLY A 16 -13.82 0.70 -5.14
C GLY A 16 -12.52 0.64 -4.35
N GLY A 17 -12.58 0.80 -3.03
CA GLY A 17 -11.40 0.81 -2.20
C GLY A 17 -10.90 2.22 -1.88
N ALA A 18 -9.77 2.27 -1.18
CA ALA A 18 -9.13 3.52 -0.77
C ALA A 18 -7.98 3.83 -1.73
N LEU A 19 -8.11 4.92 -2.49
CA LEU A 19 -7.06 5.42 -3.37
C LEU A 19 -6.14 6.34 -2.59
N GLY A 20 -4.85 6.24 -2.88
CA GLY A 20 -3.87 7.09 -2.22
C GLY A 20 -2.67 7.40 -3.08
N ALA A 21 -1.78 8.22 -2.52
CA ALA A 21 -0.50 8.58 -3.10
C ALA A 21 0.60 8.22 -2.13
N LEU A 22 1.65 7.56 -2.63
CA LEU A 22 2.83 7.21 -1.85
C LEU A 22 3.94 8.19 -2.16
N ARG A 23 4.51 8.80 -1.12
CA ARG A 23 5.66 9.71 -1.27
C ARG A 23 6.88 9.10 -0.56
N ILE A 24 8.02 9.21 -1.20
CA ILE A 24 9.30 8.83 -0.63
C ILE A 24 10.11 10.11 -0.45
N CYS A 25 10.52 10.40 0.79
CA CYS A 25 11.23 11.63 1.13
C CYS A 25 10.46 12.86 0.62
N LYS A 26 9.15 12.88 0.82
CA LYS A 26 8.22 13.96 0.47
C LYS A 26 8.06 14.20 -1.03
N GLN A 27 8.51 13.26 -1.85
CA GLN A 27 8.34 13.34 -3.30
C GLN A 27 7.38 12.25 -3.76
N MET A 28 6.45 12.62 -4.63
CA MET A 28 5.47 11.67 -5.19
C MET A 28 6.19 10.53 -5.88
N PHE A 29 5.84 9.30 -5.52
CA PHE A 29 6.44 8.12 -6.12
C PHE A 29 5.42 7.32 -6.95
N CYS A 30 4.27 6.97 -6.36
CA CYS A 30 3.29 6.15 -7.07
C CYS A 30 1.90 6.30 -6.48
N ALA A 31 0.91 5.74 -7.19
CA ALA A 31 -0.45 5.59 -6.72
C ALA A 31 -0.55 4.35 -5.82
N THR A 32 -1.52 4.34 -4.91
CA THR A 32 -1.82 3.19 -4.07
C THR A 32 -3.30 2.87 -4.11
N LEU A 33 -3.60 1.60 -3.83
CA LEU A 33 -4.97 1.15 -3.63
C LEU A 33 -4.98 0.14 -2.48
N GLU A 34 -5.90 0.34 -1.57
CA GLU A 34 -6.14 -0.55 -0.44
C GLU A 34 -7.62 -0.93 -0.42
N PRO A 35 -8.02 -1.97 0.32
CA PRO A 35 -9.45 -2.19 0.52
C PRO A 35 -10.08 -0.96 1.17
N ALA A 36 -11.37 -0.79 0.96
CA ALA A 36 -12.12 0.28 1.64
C ALA A 36 -11.99 0.15 3.15
N ASP A 37 -12.17 1.26 3.84
CA ASP A 37 -12.17 1.27 5.31
C ASP A 37 -13.44 0.55 5.81
N ARG A 38 -13.24 -0.52 6.57
CA ARG A 38 -14.28 -1.31 7.23
C ARG A 38 -13.89 -1.55 8.68
N ASP A 39 -13.47 -0.48 9.35
CA ASP A 39 -13.11 -0.47 10.77
C ASP A 39 -12.03 -1.51 11.11
N ASN A 40 -11.00 -1.59 10.28
CA ASN A 40 -9.87 -2.49 10.47
C ASN A 40 -10.24 -3.98 10.54
N GLN A 41 -11.38 -4.34 9.98
CA GLN A 41 -11.81 -5.74 9.99
C GLN A 41 -10.83 -6.61 9.20
N PRO A 42 -10.36 -7.74 9.76
CA PRO A 42 -9.40 -8.60 9.05
C PRO A 42 -9.93 -9.08 7.70
N ASP A 43 -9.01 -9.18 6.73
CA ASP A 43 -9.23 -9.70 5.38
C ASP A 43 -10.12 -8.85 4.47
N VAL A 44 -10.72 -7.77 4.97
CA VAL A 44 -11.63 -6.96 4.15
C VAL A 44 -11.38 -5.46 4.23
N SER A 45 -10.61 -4.98 5.20
CA SER A 45 -10.43 -3.54 5.45
C SER A 45 -8.98 -3.11 5.22
N CYS A 46 -8.80 -1.85 4.81
CA CYS A 46 -7.51 -1.20 4.96
C CYS A 46 -7.19 -1.07 6.46
N ILE A 47 -5.92 -0.86 6.79
CA ILE A 47 -5.48 -0.68 8.17
C ILE A 47 -5.75 0.76 8.63
N PRO A 48 -5.79 1.02 9.95
CA PRO A 48 -6.01 2.39 10.43
C PRO A 48 -4.92 3.36 9.99
N ALA A 49 -5.30 4.61 9.80
CA ALA A 49 -4.32 5.69 9.63
C ALA A 49 -3.44 5.75 10.86
N GLY A 50 -2.20 6.16 10.69
CA GLY A 50 -1.24 6.22 11.79
C GLY A 50 0.17 6.04 11.30
N GLN A 51 1.09 5.84 12.23
CA GLN A 51 2.49 5.65 11.94
C GLN A 51 2.91 4.23 12.27
N TYR A 52 3.58 3.60 11.32
CA TYR A 52 3.98 2.19 11.44
C TYR A 52 5.44 2.01 11.03
N ARG A 53 6.09 1.05 11.68
CA ARG A 53 7.39 0.57 11.22
C ARG A 53 7.15 -0.51 10.17
N CYS A 54 7.86 -0.43 9.05
CA CYS A 54 7.81 -1.44 8.01
C CYS A 54 9.15 -2.14 7.92
N ARG A 55 9.13 -3.46 7.76
CA ARG A 55 10.33 -4.28 7.74
C ARG A 55 10.38 -5.13 6.48
N ARG A 56 11.58 -5.22 5.88
CA ARG A 56 11.79 -6.09 4.72
C ARG A 56 11.62 -7.54 5.13
N ILE A 57 10.88 -8.29 4.33
CA ILE A 57 10.63 -9.72 4.53
C ILE A 57 10.72 -10.46 3.21
N GLN A 58 10.82 -11.81 3.30
CA GLN A 58 10.66 -12.70 2.15
C GLN A 58 9.29 -13.34 2.24
N SER A 59 8.40 -12.95 1.35
CA SER A 59 7.03 -13.46 1.31
C SER A 59 6.98 -14.73 0.45
N PRO A 60 6.22 -15.77 0.86
CA PRO A 60 6.04 -16.94 0.01
C PRO A 60 5.46 -16.63 -1.37
N ARG A 61 4.57 -15.62 -1.45
CA ARG A 61 3.88 -15.28 -2.70
C ARG A 61 4.58 -14.17 -3.48
N PHE A 62 5.11 -13.17 -2.77
CA PHE A 62 5.63 -11.96 -3.41
C PHE A 62 7.13 -11.78 -3.27
N TRP A 63 7.82 -12.73 -2.66
CA TRP A 63 9.27 -12.75 -2.44
C TRP A 63 9.70 -11.55 -1.61
N ASP A 64 10.65 -10.77 -2.10
CA ASP A 64 11.20 -9.61 -1.40
C ASP A 64 10.18 -8.47 -1.38
N THR A 65 9.74 -8.07 -0.19
CA THR A 65 8.82 -6.95 0.00
C THR A 65 8.96 -6.40 1.43
N PHE A 66 8.06 -5.49 1.80
CA PHE A 66 8.00 -4.93 3.14
C PHE A 66 6.68 -5.27 3.80
N GLU A 67 6.74 -5.55 5.09
CA GLU A 67 5.57 -5.80 5.93
C GLU A 67 5.37 -4.66 6.90
N VAL A 68 4.13 -4.19 7.03
CA VAL A 68 3.74 -3.21 8.01
C VAL A 68 3.58 -3.93 9.36
N GLN A 69 4.39 -3.52 10.35
CA GLN A 69 4.51 -4.21 11.63
C GLN A 69 3.51 -3.68 12.65
N HIS A 70 3.07 -4.58 13.54
CA HIS A 70 2.30 -4.21 14.73
C HIS A 70 1.01 -3.45 14.44
N VAL A 71 0.33 -3.81 13.37
CA VAL A 71 -1.02 -3.29 13.11
C VAL A 71 -1.99 -4.00 14.05
N PRO A 72 -2.77 -3.25 14.87
CA PRO A 72 -3.69 -3.87 15.83
C PRO A 72 -4.64 -4.85 15.13
N GLY A 73 -4.67 -6.09 15.64
CA GLY A 73 -5.59 -7.12 15.12
C GLY A 73 -5.30 -7.63 13.72
N ARG A 74 -4.15 -7.27 13.15
CA ARG A 74 -3.82 -7.66 11.76
C ARG A 74 -2.44 -8.29 11.68
N SER A 75 -2.25 -9.09 10.63
CA SER A 75 -0.95 -9.68 10.29
C SER A 75 -0.82 -9.78 8.78
N HIS A 76 0.42 -9.91 8.32
CA HIS A 76 0.74 -10.07 6.89
C HIS A 76 0.23 -8.91 6.03
N ILE A 77 0.32 -7.69 6.54
CA ILE A 77 0.02 -6.48 5.78
C ILE A 77 1.28 -6.11 5.00
N LEU A 78 1.25 -6.33 3.69
CA LEU A 78 2.43 -6.21 2.82
C LEU A 78 2.19 -5.13 1.76
N PHE A 79 3.29 -4.69 1.15
CA PHE A 79 3.22 -3.98 -0.14
C PHE A 79 3.32 -5.05 -1.22
N HIS A 80 2.41 -5.05 -2.18
CA HIS A 80 2.49 -6.01 -3.27
C HIS A 80 1.78 -5.50 -4.53
N PRO A 81 2.01 -6.13 -5.69
CA PRO A 81 1.30 -5.75 -6.91
C PRO A 81 -0.14 -6.23 -6.89
N GLY A 82 -0.98 -5.55 -7.64
CA GLY A 82 -2.40 -5.81 -7.80
C GLY A 82 -3.06 -4.58 -8.39
N ASN A 83 -4.26 -4.71 -8.91
CA ASN A 83 -4.89 -3.62 -9.64
C ASN A 83 -6.21 -3.15 -9.04
N ARG A 84 -6.99 -4.03 -8.41
CA ARG A 84 -8.32 -3.72 -7.90
C ARG A 84 -8.46 -4.12 -6.45
N GLN A 85 -9.50 -3.62 -5.79
CA GLN A 85 -9.77 -3.93 -4.39
C GLN A 85 -9.82 -5.44 -4.13
N VAL A 86 -10.35 -6.22 -5.08
CA VAL A 86 -10.45 -7.67 -4.93
C VAL A 86 -9.08 -8.37 -4.91
N ASP A 87 -8.02 -7.68 -5.30
CA ASP A 87 -6.68 -8.24 -5.31
C ASP A 87 -5.97 -8.13 -3.97
N THR A 88 -6.62 -7.58 -2.96
CA THR A 88 -5.99 -7.37 -1.66
C THR A 88 -6.98 -7.61 -0.52
N ALA A 89 -6.45 -8.15 0.58
CA ALA A 89 -7.22 -8.40 1.80
C ALA A 89 -6.87 -7.41 2.92
N GLY A 90 -6.12 -6.36 2.60
CA GLY A 90 -5.66 -5.37 3.58
C GLY A 90 -4.32 -4.80 3.23
N CYS A 91 -3.62 -5.42 2.29
CA CYS A 91 -2.31 -5.01 1.84
C CYS A 91 -2.38 -3.74 0.99
N ILE A 92 -1.23 -3.09 0.85
CA ILE A 92 -1.09 -1.86 0.09
C ILE A 92 -0.62 -2.20 -1.31
N LEU A 93 -1.49 -1.99 -2.29
CA LEU A 93 -1.15 -2.17 -3.70
C LEU A 93 -0.51 -0.88 -4.22
N VAL A 94 0.51 -1.03 -5.05
CA VAL A 94 1.19 0.10 -5.70
C VAL A 94 1.00 0.04 -7.19
N GLY A 95 0.83 1.20 -7.82
CA GLY A 95 0.66 1.33 -9.25
C GLY A 95 1.13 2.68 -9.75
N ARG A 96 1.30 2.81 -11.05
CA ARG A 96 1.81 4.04 -11.63
C ARG A 96 0.78 5.17 -11.55
N THR A 97 -0.47 4.85 -11.80
CA THR A 97 -1.54 5.84 -11.83
C THR A 97 -2.88 5.20 -11.46
N TRP A 98 -3.84 6.03 -11.13
CA TRP A 98 -5.21 5.62 -10.89
C TRP A 98 -5.92 5.43 -12.24
N GLY A 99 -6.90 4.53 -12.27
CA GLY A 99 -7.64 4.27 -13.48
C GLY A 99 -8.82 3.35 -13.25
N GLN A 100 -9.21 2.62 -14.29
CA GLN A 100 -10.29 1.65 -14.25
C GLN A 100 -9.90 0.40 -15.02
N LEU A 101 -10.37 -0.76 -14.54
CA LEU A 101 -10.27 -2.02 -15.23
C LEU A 101 -11.63 -2.71 -15.15
N SER A 102 -12.20 -3.05 -16.31
CA SER A 102 -13.51 -3.69 -16.40
C SER A 102 -14.59 -2.93 -15.62
N GLY A 103 -14.52 -1.59 -15.67
CA GLY A 103 -15.49 -0.74 -14.99
C GLY A 103 -15.22 -0.49 -13.51
N ASP A 104 -14.24 -1.19 -12.93
CA ASP A 104 -13.91 -1.03 -11.51
C ASP A 104 -12.76 -0.05 -11.31
N ARG A 105 -12.79 0.67 -10.19
CA ARG A 105 -11.67 1.50 -9.75
C ARG A 105 -10.41 0.65 -9.66
N ALA A 106 -9.30 1.16 -10.17
CA ALA A 106 -8.06 0.40 -10.26
C ALA A 106 -6.85 1.32 -10.17
N ILE A 107 -5.69 0.70 -9.94
CA ILE A 107 -4.40 1.30 -10.24
C ILE A 107 -3.76 0.49 -11.36
N LEU A 108 -2.97 1.17 -12.19
CA LEU A 108 -2.46 0.60 -13.43
C LEU A 108 -0.95 0.42 -13.36
N ASN A 109 -0.45 -0.51 -14.19
CA ASN A 109 0.98 -0.79 -14.29
C ASN A 109 1.61 -1.21 -12.96
N SER A 110 0.88 -2.01 -12.21
CA SER A 110 1.24 -2.34 -10.83
C SER A 110 2.51 -3.17 -10.72
N GLY A 111 2.67 -4.20 -11.54
CA GLY A 111 3.87 -5.06 -11.48
C GLY A 111 5.15 -4.29 -11.71
N ASN A 112 5.17 -3.43 -12.72
CA ASN A 112 6.33 -2.59 -13.03
C ASN A 112 6.58 -1.58 -11.90
N THR A 113 5.53 -0.98 -11.36
CA THR A 113 5.66 -0.01 -10.28
C THR A 113 6.19 -0.65 -9.00
N PHE A 114 5.72 -1.85 -8.67
CA PHE A 114 6.23 -2.59 -7.52
C PHE A 114 7.72 -2.89 -7.68
N GLU A 115 8.14 -3.33 -8.86
CA GLU A 115 9.55 -3.57 -9.15
C GLU A 115 10.38 -2.30 -8.96
N ARG A 116 9.89 -1.15 -9.46
CA ARG A 116 10.57 0.14 -9.29
C ARG A 116 10.62 0.56 -7.83
N PHE A 117 9.56 0.30 -7.06
CA PHE A 117 9.55 0.56 -5.64
C PHE A 117 10.65 -0.23 -4.93
N MET A 118 10.75 -1.53 -5.22
CA MET A 118 11.76 -2.37 -4.59
C MET A 118 13.18 -1.97 -5.01
N ILE A 119 13.39 -1.53 -6.25
CA ILE A 119 14.67 -0.99 -6.69
C ILE A 119 15.01 0.29 -5.92
N ARG A 120 14.03 1.20 -5.78
CA ARG A 120 14.22 2.44 -5.03
C ARG A 120 14.58 2.19 -3.58
N MET A 121 14.09 1.10 -3.01
CA MET A 121 14.30 0.73 -1.61
C MET A 121 15.48 -0.22 -1.41
N LYS A 122 16.29 -0.43 -2.44
CA LYS A 122 17.46 -1.31 -2.34
C LYS A 122 18.37 -0.90 -1.19
N GLY A 123 18.77 -1.86 -0.37
CA GLY A 123 19.64 -1.61 0.78
C GLY A 123 18.92 -1.08 2.01
N ILE A 124 17.63 -0.89 1.94
CA ILE A 124 16.82 -0.43 3.08
C ILE A 124 16.12 -1.64 3.69
N ASP A 125 16.34 -1.90 4.97
CA ASP A 125 15.71 -3.02 5.67
C ASP A 125 14.46 -2.60 6.45
N GLU A 126 14.40 -1.33 6.86
CA GLU A 126 13.26 -0.80 7.60
C GLU A 126 12.99 0.64 7.20
N PHE A 127 11.73 1.04 7.30
CA PHE A 127 11.36 2.44 7.16
C PHE A 127 10.12 2.73 8.02
N VAL A 128 9.84 4.01 8.23
CA VAL A 128 8.63 4.44 8.93
C VAL A 128 7.63 4.92 7.90
N LEU A 129 6.43 4.33 7.96
CA LEU A 129 5.30 4.68 7.10
C LEU A 129 4.31 5.51 7.90
N THR A 130 3.97 6.68 7.39
CA THR A 130 2.90 7.50 7.97
C THR A 130 1.71 7.49 7.02
N ILE A 131 0.57 7.00 7.50
CA ILE A 131 -0.68 6.96 6.74
C ILE A 131 -1.59 8.06 7.25
N THR A 132 -1.99 8.97 6.37
CA THR A 132 -2.93 10.04 6.68
C THR A 132 -4.12 9.97 5.74
N GLU A 133 -5.24 10.55 6.16
CA GLU A 133 -6.47 10.61 5.38
C GLU A 133 -6.78 12.05 5.04
N SER A 134 -6.95 12.33 3.75
CA SER A 134 -7.23 13.67 3.24
C SER A 134 -8.68 13.78 2.74
N TYR A 135 -9.60 13.34 3.59
CA TYR A 135 -11.03 13.42 3.33
C TYR A 135 -11.83 13.56 4.61
#